data_4df4583f6e8f737b232b6cb06c60b5d1
#
_entry.id   4df4583f6e8f737b232b6cb06c60b5d1
#
_cell.length_a   1.000
_cell.length_b   1.000
_cell.length_c   1.000
_cell.angle_alpha   90.00
_cell.angle_beta   90.00
_cell.angle_gamma   90.00
#
_symmetry.space_group_name_H-M   'P 1'
#
loop_
_entity.id
_entity.type
_entity.pdbx_description
1 polymer ?
#
loop_
_entity_poly.entity_id
_entity_poly.type
_entity_poly.pdbx_seq_one_letter_code
_entity_poly.pdbx_strand_id
1 'polypeptide(L)'
;MQQPQFTIAKLTADTIDEGNRMRLESWLDTYVNDELGVTREWIEARNKDQMSDEIRARRLERLGNPNCEGWVAIDQAGNVIGMTTPYIDDEGRQHVGSLYVDKVWHGKGVGGRLMQKVVDWFDPKKPIELGVVAYNERAKAFYRKWGFKEVPGSETLFDNKIPEIRMIRKGDT
;
A
#
# COMPACT_ATOMS: atom_id res chain seq x y z
N MET A 1 -7.40 -10.38 -28.67
CA MET A 1 -6.76 -9.83 -27.44
C MET A 1 -7.55 -10.33 -26.25
N GLN A 2 -6.93 -11.05 -25.32
CA GLN A 2 -7.62 -11.43 -24.07
C GLN A 2 -7.98 -10.15 -23.30
N GLN A 3 -9.23 -10.05 -22.83
CA GLN A 3 -9.63 -8.97 -21.93
C GLN A 3 -8.75 -9.00 -20.68
N PRO A 4 -8.38 -7.84 -20.14
CA PRO A 4 -7.59 -7.80 -18.91
C PRO A 4 -8.35 -8.54 -17.79
N GLN A 5 -7.64 -9.39 -17.05
CA GLN A 5 -8.25 -10.19 -15.97
C GLN A 5 -8.74 -9.34 -14.78
N PHE A 6 -8.43 -8.04 -14.79
CA PHE A 6 -8.82 -7.08 -13.75
C PHE A 6 -8.87 -5.65 -14.32
N THR A 7 -9.54 -4.76 -13.60
CA THR A 7 -9.61 -3.32 -13.88
C THR A 7 -9.09 -2.52 -12.69
N ILE A 8 -8.66 -1.27 -12.94
CA ILE A 8 -8.32 -0.32 -11.88
C ILE A 8 -9.42 0.72 -11.80
N ALA A 9 -9.96 0.91 -10.59
CA ALA A 9 -10.99 1.88 -10.27
C ALA A 9 -10.58 2.76 -9.08
N LYS A 10 -11.31 3.84 -8.85
CA LYS A 10 -11.15 4.66 -7.63
C LYS A 10 -11.59 3.85 -6.40
N LEU A 11 -10.87 4.03 -5.30
CA LEU A 11 -11.30 3.55 -3.99
C LEU A 11 -12.49 4.41 -3.52
N THR A 12 -13.58 3.76 -3.15
CA THR A 12 -14.82 4.41 -2.73
C THR A 12 -15.37 3.78 -1.45
N ALA A 13 -16.47 4.35 -0.93
CA ALA A 13 -17.17 3.77 0.22
C ALA A 13 -17.65 2.32 -0.04
N ASP A 14 -17.94 1.97 -1.30
CA ASP A 14 -18.42 0.63 -1.67
C ASP A 14 -17.29 -0.42 -1.69
N THR A 15 -16.05 -0.01 -1.89
CA THR A 15 -14.90 -0.92 -2.05
C THR A 15 -13.93 -0.88 -0.86
N ILE A 16 -14.05 0.10 0.04
CA ILE A 16 -13.08 0.31 1.13
C ILE A 16 -13.05 -0.84 2.14
N ASP A 17 -14.20 -1.43 2.44
CA ASP A 17 -14.30 -2.49 3.44
C ASP A 17 -13.69 -3.80 2.93
N GLU A 18 -13.91 -4.13 1.66
CA GLU A 18 -13.28 -5.27 1.02
C GLU A 18 -11.77 -5.05 0.85
N GLY A 19 -11.36 -3.85 0.46
CA GLY A 19 -9.95 -3.45 0.41
C GLY A 19 -9.26 -3.61 1.77
N ASN A 20 -9.91 -3.23 2.86
CA ASN A 20 -9.37 -3.39 4.22
C ASN A 20 -9.26 -4.87 4.62
N ARG A 21 -10.22 -5.72 4.25
CA ARG A 21 -10.12 -7.17 4.47
C ARG A 21 -8.96 -7.79 3.70
N MET A 22 -8.85 -7.49 2.41
CA MET A 22 -7.73 -7.95 1.57
C MET A 22 -6.37 -7.48 2.14
N ARG A 23 -6.31 -6.24 2.64
CA ARG A 23 -5.11 -5.73 3.32
C ARG A 23 -4.76 -6.56 4.56
N LEU A 24 -5.73 -6.92 5.41
CA LEU A 24 -5.49 -7.76 6.58
C LEU A 24 -4.92 -9.12 6.17
N GLU A 25 -5.50 -9.77 5.18
CA GLU A 25 -5.00 -11.05 4.65
C GLU A 25 -3.55 -10.91 4.12
N SER A 26 -3.27 -9.82 3.40
CA SER A 26 -1.90 -9.53 2.96
C SER A 26 -0.91 -9.35 4.11
N TRP A 27 -1.34 -8.77 5.23
CA TRP A 27 -0.52 -8.64 6.43
C TRP A 27 -0.24 -9.99 7.08
N LEU A 28 -1.27 -10.84 7.22
CA LEU A 28 -1.15 -12.19 7.77
C LEU A 28 -0.25 -13.09 6.92
N ASP A 29 -0.28 -12.92 5.61
CA ASP A 29 0.56 -13.68 4.68
C ASP A 29 2.02 -13.21 4.64
N THR A 30 2.28 -11.94 4.99
CA THR A 30 3.58 -11.32 4.69
C THR A 30 4.37 -10.93 5.94
N TYR A 31 3.70 -10.51 7.02
CA TYR A 31 4.37 -9.84 8.14
C TYR A 31 4.48 -10.69 9.40
N VAL A 32 3.88 -11.88 9.44
CA VAL A 32 4.06 -12.79 10.59
C VAL A 32 5.54 -13.09 10.78
N ASN A 33 6.04 -12.80 11.97
CA ASN A 33 7.42 -13.01 12.37
C ASN A 33 7.47 -13.21 13.89
N ASP A 34 7.48 -14.48 14.31
CA ASP A 34 7.42 -14.85 15.72
C ASP A 34 8.65 -14.36 16.52
N GLU A 35 9.83 -14.28 15.88
CA GLU A 35 11.06 -13.79 16.52
C GLU A 35 10.92 -12.32 16.95
N LEU A 36 10.15 -11.54 16.19
CA LEU A 36 9.84 -10.14 16.50
C LEU A 36 8.56 -9.98 17.31
N GLY A 37 7.89 -11.10 17.65
CA GLY A 37 6.59 -11.08 18.30
C GLY A 37 5.47 -10.49 17.43
N VAL A 38 5.65 -10.49 16.11
CA VAL A 38 4.62 -10.13 15.14
C VAL A 38 3.82 -11.39 14.84
N THR A 39 3.01 -11.81 15.80
CA THR A 39 2.20 -13.01 15.68
C THR A 39 0.92 -12.76 14.89
N ARG A 40 0.26 -13.83 14.44
CA ARG A 40 -1.07 -13.76 13.80
C ARG A 40 -2.06 -13.02 14.71
N GLU A 41 -2.12 -13.39 15.99
CA GLU A 41 -3.02 -12.82 16.99
C GLU A 41 -2.77 -11.32 17.17
N TRP A 42 -1.51 -10.90 17.19
CA TRP A 42 -1.14 -9.49 17.26
C TRP A 42 -1.65 -8.71 16.04
N ILE A 43 -1.45 -9.26 14.83
CA ILE A 43 -1.92 -8.64 13.58
C ILE A 43 -3.46 -8.55 13.57
N GLU A 44 -4.16 -9.61 13.96
CA GLU A 44 -5.61 -9.66 14.00
C GLU A 44 -6.18 -8.65 15.03
N ALA A 45 -5.63 -8.60 16.23
CA ALA A 45 -6.03 -7.65 17.26
C ALA A 45 -5.84 -6.19 16.81
N ARG A 46 -4.68 -5.88 16.26
CA ARG A 46 -4.38 -4.56 15.68
C ARG A 46 -5.37 -4.17 14.58
N ASN A 47 -5.69 -5.09 13.67
CA ASN A 47 -6.58 -4.81 12.56
C ASN A 47 -8.05 -4.71 12.97
N LYS A 48 -8.47 -5.34 14.07
CA LYS A 48 -9.82 -5.17 14.62
C LYS A 48 -10.11 -3.70 14.92
N ASP A 49 -9.19 -3.00 15.55
CA ASP A 49 -9.32 -1.56 15.82
C ASP A 49 -9.30 -0.74 14.51
N GLN A 50 -8.49 -1.16 13.55
CA GLN A 50 -8.37 -0.51 12.24
C GLN A 50 -9.60 -0.69 11.32
N MET A 51 -10.51 -1.60 11.66
CA MET A 51 -11.78 -1.84 10.95
C MET A 51 -13.00 -1.24 11.65
N SER A 52 -12.80 -0.43 12.70
CA SER A 52 -13.90 0.27 13.38
C SER A 52 -14.57 1.31 12.47
N ASP A 53 -15.84 1.61 12.74
CA ASP A 53 -16.61 2.62 11.99
C ASP A 53 -15.94 3.99 12.03
N GLU A 54 -15.32 4.35 13.16
CA GLU A 54 -14.57 5.60 13.31
C GLU A 54 -13.37 5.67 12.34
N ILE A 55 -12.57 4.63 12.29
CA ILE A 55 -11.42 4.57 11.36
C ILE A 55 -11.89 4.54 9.90
N ARG A 56 -12.97 3.83 9.62
CA ARG A 56 -13.60 3.81 8.28
C ARG A 56 -14.02 5.22 7.86
N ALA A 57 -14.74 5.92 8.71
CA ALA A 57 -15.17 7.30 8.44
C ALA A 57 -13.99 8.23 8.17
N ARG A 58 -12.95 8.15 9.00
CA ARG A 58 -11.71 8.94 8.83
C ARG A 58 -10.99 8.63 7.51
N ARG A 59 -10.96 7.36 7.08
CA ARG A 59 -10.38 6.99 5.78
C ARG A 59 -11.18 7.56 4.60
N LEU A 60 -12.51 7.51 4.68
CA LEU A 60 -13.36 8.11 3.65
C LEU A 60 -13.22 9.63 3.59
N GLU A 61 -13.12 10.29 4.74
CA GLU A 61 -12.85 11.72 4.82
C GLU A 61 -11.51 12.08 4.16
N ARG A 62 -10.46 11.28 4.40
CA ARG A 62 -9.15 11.48 3.75
C ARG A 62 -9.21 11.37 2.23
N LEU A 63 -10.03 10.47 1.68
CA LEU A 63 -10.21 10.35 0.22
C LEU A 63 -10.91 11.57 -0.39
N GLY A 64 -11.60 12.39 0.42
CA GLY A 64 -12.13 13.70 0.00
C GLY A 64 -11.09 14.82 -0.03
N ASN A 65 -9.89 14.59 0.54
CA ASN A 65 -8.82 15.58 0.55
C ASN A 65 -8.07 15.55 -0.79
N PRO A 66 -7.81 16.71 -1.46
CA PRO A 66 -7.09 16.77 -2.73
C PRO A 66 -5.64 16.24 -2.64
N ASN A 67 -5.07 16.18 -1.45
CA ASN A 67 -3.73 15.62 -1.18
C ASN A 67 -3.75 14.12 -0.84
N CYS A 68 -4.87 13.44 -1.02
CA CYS A 68 -4.98 11.99 -0.81
C CYS A 68 -5.80 11.37 -1.94
N GLU A 69 -5.35 10.23 -2.43
CA GLU A 69 -6.05 9.49 -3.48
C GLU A 69 -6.10 8.01 -3.14
N GLY A 70 -6.97 7.26 -3.79
CA GLY A 70 -7.07 5.83 -3.61
C GLY A 70 -7.50 5.10 -4.87
N TRP A 71 -6.89 3.96 -5.14
CA TRP A 71 -7.28 3.05 -6.22
C TRP A 71 -7.37 1.62 -5.73
N VAL A 72 -8.27 0.89 -6.36
CA VAL A 72 -8.44 -0.55 -6.19
C VAL A 72 -8.28 -1.27 -7.53
N ALA A 73 -7.76 -2.48 -7.48
CA ALA A 73 -7.83 -3.44 -8.57
C ALA A 73 -9.00 -4.38 -8.30
N ILE A 74 -9.85 -4.59 -9.30
CA ILE A 74 -11.07 -5.41 -9.21
C ILE A 74 -11.00 -6.48 -10.28
N ASP A 75 -11.19 -7.74 -9.91
CA ASP A 75 -11.23 -8.87 -10.83
C ASP A 75 -12.55 -8.95 -11.61
N GLN A 76 -12.65 -9.91 -12.51
CA GLN A 76 -13.87 -10.11 -13.33
C GLN A 76 -15.09 -10.55 -12.50
N ALA A 77 -14.90 -11.09 -11.30
CA ALA A 77 -15.97 -11.46 -10.39
C ALA A 77 -16.42 -10.29 -9.48
N GLY A 78 -15.74 -9.14 -9.55
CA GLY A 78 -16.02 -7.96 -8.74
C GLY A 78 -15.27 -7.91 -7.41
N ASN A 79 -14.34 -8.82 -7.15
CA ASN A 79 -13.56 -8.83 -5.90
C ASN A 79 -12.42 -7.81 -5.93
N VAL A 80 -12.16 -7.16 -4.81
CA VAL A 80 -10.99 -6.29 -4.62
C VAL A 80 -9.75 -7.16 -4.41
N ILE A 81 -8.82 -7.11 -5.35
CA ILE A 81 -7.60 -7.92 -5.39
C ILE A 81 -6.31 -7.11 -5.18
N GLY A 82 -6.43 -5.82 -5.02
CA GLY A 82 -5.33 -4.91 -4.71
C GLY A 82 -5.82 -3.51 -4.40
N MET A 83 -5.04 -2.76 -3.64
CA MET A 83 -5.34 -1.37 -3.32
C MET A 83 -4.07 -0.55 -3.10
N THR A 84 -4.18 0.76 -3.31
CA THR A 84 -3.15 1.74 -2.97
C THR A 84 -3.77 3.06 -2.52
N THR A 85 -3.11 3.75 -1.57
CA THR A 85 -3.58 5.04 -1.03
C THR A 85 -2.40 6.02 -0.89
N PRO A 86 -1.92 6.60 -2.02
CA PRO A 86 -0.88 7.62 -1.96
C PRO A 86 -1.41 8.92 -1.34
N TYR A 87 -0.49 9.72 -0.81
CA TYR A 87 -0.82 11.04 -0.25
C TYR A 87 0.35 12.01 -0.36
N ILE A 88 0.03 13.30 -0.26
CA ILE A 88 0.99 14.40 -0.13
C ILE A 88 0.84 14.94 1.28
N ASP A 89 1.94 15.04 2.03
CA ASP A 89 1.91 15.55 3.40
C ASP A 89 1.88 17.09 3.45
N ASP A 90 1.77 17.65 4.66
CA ASP A 90 1.69 19.09 4.89
C ASP A 90 2.96 19.85 4.44
N GLU A 91 4.08 19.15 4.27
CA GLU A 91 5.34 19.71 3.74
C GLU A 91 5.45 19.55 2.23
N GLY A 92 4.42 19.00 1.58
CA GLY A 92 4.36 18.77 0.14
C GLY A 92 5.18 17.59 -0.35
N ARG A 93 5.60 16.66 0.55
CA ARG A 93 6.29 15.42 0.19
C ARG A 93 5.30 14.37 -0.28
N GLN A 94 5.68 13.62 -1.29
CA GLN A 94 4.86 12.61 -1.94
C GLN A 94 5.14 11.22 -1.36
N HIS A 95 4.10 10.54 -0.87
CA HIS A 95 4.20 9.24 -0.22
C HIS A 95 3.32 8.20 -0.91
N VAL A 96 3.87 7.02 -1.20
CA VAL A 96 3.07 5.90 -1.71
C VAL A 96 1.97 5.50 -0.72
N GLY A 97 2.20 5.67 0.57
CA GLY A 97 1.25 5.38 1.65
C GLY A 97 1.06 3.88 1.84
N SER A 98 0.23 3.26 1.05
CA SER A 98 0.04 1.82 1.04
C SER A 98 -0.02 1.26 -0.38
N LEU A 99 0.41 0.02 -0.56
CA LEU A 99 0.20 -0.76 -1.76
C LEU A 99 0.14 -2.24 -1.37
N TYR A 100 -1.03 -2.82 -1.54
CA TYR A 100 -1.30 -4.23 -1.22
C TYR A 100 -1.89 -4.95 -2.43
N VAL A 101 -1.53 -6.20 -2.60
CA VAL A 101 -2.06 -7.09 -3.64
C VAL A 101 -2.29 -8.46 -3.01
N ASP A 102 -3.45 -9.03 -3.26
CA ASP A 102 -3.76 -10.41 -2.87
C ASP A 102 -2.68 -11.36 -3.43
N LYS A 103 -2.20 -12.29 -2.60
CA LYS A 103 -1.10 -13.19 -2.93
C LYS A 103 -1.34 -14.02 -4.20
N VAL A 104 -2.60 -14.42 -4.46
CA VAL A 104 -2.93 -15.21 -5.66
C VAL A 104 -2.79 -14.39 -6.95
N TRP A 105 -2.72 -13.06 -6.81
CA TRP A 105 -2.53 -12.12 -7.91
C TRP A 105 -1.10 -11.59 -8.02
N HIS A 106 -0.17 -12.07 -7.19
CA HIS A 106 1.24 -11.69 -7.33
C HIS A 106 1.80 -12.15 -8.68
N GLY A 107 2.64 -11.34 -9.30
CA GLY A 107 3.24 -11.62 -10.61
C GLY A 107 2.30 -11.44 -11.81
N LYS A 108 1.01 -11.13 -11.59
CA LYS A 108 0.01 -10.93 -12.66
C LYS A 108 -0.19 -9.46 -13.07
N GLY A 109 0.71 -8.57 -12.66
CA GLY A 109 0.72 -7.16 -13.09
C GLY A 109 -0.15 -6.21 -12.25
N VAL A 110 -0.91 -6.70 -11.26
CA VAL A 110 -1.81 -5.86 -10.42
C VAL A 110 -1.04 -4.74 -9.73
N GLY A 111 0.04 -5.08 -9.01
CA GLY A 111 0.87 -4.09 -8.32
C GLY A 111 1.47 -3.05 -9.26
N GLY A 112 1.91 -3.46 -10.46
CA GLY A 112 2.43 -2.56 -11.48
C GLY A 112 1.38 -1.57 -11.98
N ARG A 113 0.15 -2.03 -12.22
CA ARG A 113 -0.95 -1.15 -12.65
C ARG A 113 -1.37 -0.16 -11.55
N LEU A 114 -1.38 -0.58 -10.29
CA LEU A 114 -1.63 0.31 -9.15
C LEU A 114 -0.50 1.33 -8.99
N MET A 115 0.77 0.90 -9.03
CA MET A 115 1.92 1.81 -8.93
C MET A 115 1.95 2.82 -10.08
N GLN A 116 1.54 2.45 -11.29
CA GLN A 116 1.43 3.38 -12.41
C GLN A 116 0.45 4.51 -12.09
N LYS A 117 -0.73 4.20 -11.48
CA LYS A 117 -1.67 5.22 -11.02
C LYS A 117 -1.08 6.17 -9.99
N VAL A 118 -0.28 5.64 -9.07
CA VAL A 118 0.43 6.44 -8.06
C VAL A 118 1.41 7.42 -8.70
N VAL A 119 2.25 6.91 -9.59
CA VAL A 119 3.27 7.73 -10.27
C VAL A 119 2.62 8.79 -11.18
N ASP A 120 1.56 8.43 -11.91
CA ASP A 120 0.84 9.36 -12.79
C ASP A 120 0.11 10.47 -12.00
N TRP A 121 -0.22 10.24 -10.75
CA TRP A 121 -0.90 11.23 -9.90
C TRP A 121 0.06 12.23 -9.26
N PHE A 122 1.30 11.84 -9.00
CA PHE A 122 2.31 12.68 -8.39
C PHE A 122 2.98 13.64 -9.39
N ASP A 123 3.54 14.72 -8.85
CA ASP A 123 4.43 15.61 -9.61
C ASP A 123 5.72 14.86 -9.97
N PRO A 124 6.00 14.61 -11.25
CA PRO A 124 7.16 13.84 -11.67
C PRO A 124 8.51 14.48 -11.30
N LYS A 125 8.53 15.81 -11.05
CA LYS A 125 9.75 16.54 -10.66
C LYS A 125 10.10 16.40 -9.18
N LYS A 126 9.16 15.93 -8.37
CA LYS A 126 9.38 15.77 -6.94
C LYS A 126 9.74 14.32 -6.59
N PRO A 127 10.54 14.11 -5.53
CA PRO A 127 10.80 12.75 -5.06
C PRO A 127 9.51 12.10 -4.51
N ILE A 128 9.48 10.77 -4.57
CA ILE A 128 8.43 9.94 -3.98
C ILE A 128 9.09 9.08 -2.90
N GLU A 129 8.46 9.03 -1.73
CA GLU A 129 8.94 8.28 -0.58
C GLU A 129 7.97 7.15 -0.20
N LEU A 130 8.49 6.13 0.44
CA LEU A 130 7.69 5.08 1.09
C LEU A 130 8.45 4.45 2.27
N GLY A 131 7.71 3.88 3.22
CA GLY A 131 8.22 2.93 4.18
C GLY A 131 7.92 1.51 3.72
N VAL A 132 8.85 0.60 3.91
CA VAL A 132 8.68 -0.82 3.62
C VAL A 132 9.21 -1.67 4.77
N VAL A 133 8.49 -2.73 5.11
CA VAL A 133 8.94 -3.69 6.14
C VAL A 133 10.31 -4.24 5.75
N ALA A 134 11.29 -4.12 6.64
CA ALA A 134 12.71 -4.35 6.34
C ALA A 134 13.00 -5.77 5.83
N TYR A 135 12.25 -6.77 6.30
CA TYR A 135 12.38 -8.16 5.86
C TYR A 135 11.46 -8.54 4.69
N ASN A 136 10.68 -7.60 4.11
CA ASN A 136 9.86 -7.84 2.93
C ASN A 136 10.67 -7.65 1.64
N GLU A 137 11.55 -8.60 1.35
CA GLU A 137 12.44 -8.55 0.17
C GLU A 137 11.67 -8.50 -1.16
N ARG A 138 10.50 -9.13 -1.23
CA ARG A 138 9.64 -9.07 -2.43
C ARG A 138 9.18 -7.65 -2.70
N ALA A 139 8.68 -6.95 -1.71
CA ALA A 139 8.24 -5.56 -1.85
C ALA A 139 9.42 -4.64 -2.20
N LYS A 140 10.56 -4.79 -1.52
CA LYS A 140 11.77 -4.02 -1.83
C LYS A 140 12.23 -4.25 -3.28
N ALA A 141 12.23 -5.50 -3.75
CA ALA A 141 12.56 -5.82 -5.15
C ALA A 141 11.56 -5.19 -6.14
N PHE A 142 10.28 -5.19 -5.80
CA PHE A 142 9.25 -4.51 -6.60
C PHE A 142 9.53 -3.00 -6.68
N TYR A 143 9.75 -2.33 -5.56
CA TYR A 143 10.01 -0.88 -5.54
C TYR A 143 11.32 -0.50 -6.24
N ARG A 144 12.38 -1.33 -6.13
CA ARG A 144 13.63 -1.10 -6.90
C ARG A 144 13.39 -1.07 -8.41
N LYS A 145 12.48 -1.89 -8.96
CA LYS A 145 12.10 -1.86 -10.39
C LYS A 145 11.40 -0.55 -10.78
N TRP A 146 10.81 0.15 -9.81
CA TRP A 146 10.21 1.47 -10.01
C TRP A 146 11.17 2.63 -9.73
N GLY A 147 12.45 2.34 -9.55
CA GLY A 147 13.50 3.34 -9.35
C GLY A 147 13.68 3.79 -7.90
N PHE A 148 13.01 3.16 -6.94
CA PHE A 148 13.23 3.43 -5.52
C PHE A 148 14.54 2.82 -5.03
N LYS A 149 15.20 3.52 -4.10
CA LYS A 149 16.41 3.08 -3.42
C LYS A 149 16.23 3.18 -1.92
N GLU A 150 16.73 2.21 -1.20
CA GLU A 150 16.75 2.23 0.27
C GLU A 150 17.60 3.41 0.77
N VAL A 151 17.12 4.05 1.83
CA VAL A 151 17.84 5.15 2.50
C VAL A 151 18.60 4.57 3.69
N PRO A 152 19.92 4.45 3.65
CA PRO A 152 20.70 3.90 4.75
C PRO A 152 20.49 4.72 6.05
N GLY A 153 20.38 4.03 7.18
CA GLY A 153 20.17 4.66 8.49
C GLY A 153 18.75 5.21 8.71
N SER A 154 17.78 4.81 7.87
CA SER A 154 16.39 5.24 8.00
C SER A 154 15.50 4.21 8.69
N GLU A 155 16.08 3.20 9.31
CA GLU A 155 15.35 2.14 10.00
C GLU A 155 14.55 2.71 11.16
N THR A 156 13.27 2.37 11.22
CA THR A 156 12.33 2.73 12.28
C THR A 156 11.53 1.49 12.69
N LEU A 157 10.76 1.61 13.78
CA LEU A 157 9.84 0.56 14.20
C LEU A 157 8.40 1.05 14.01
N PHE A 158 7.69 0.43 13.08
CA PHE A 158 6.26 0.62 12.95
C PHE A 158 5.54 -0.09 14.11
N ASP A 159 4.65 0.64 14.80
CA ASP A 159 3.97 0.19 16.02
C ASP A 159 4.94 -0.39 17.09
N ASN A 160 6.15 0.20 17.21
CA ASN A 160 7.22 -0.24 18.11
C ASN A 160 7.62 -1.73 17.97
N LYS A 161 7.35 -2.36 16.84
CA LYS A 161 7.55 -3.79 16.64
C LYS A 161 8.10 -4.17 15.27
N ILE A 162 7.51 -3.67 14.20
CA ILE A 162 7.85 -4.06 12.83
C ILE A 162 8.95 -3.15 12.29
N PRO A 163 10.17 -3.66 12.02
CA PRO A 163 11.22 -2.85 11.44
C PRO A 163 10.85 -2.42 10.01
N GLU A 164 10.91 -1.13 9.76
CA GLU A 164 10.74 -0.53 8.45
C GLU A 164 12.00 0.20 8.00
N ILE A 165 12.22 0.23 6.69
CA ILE A 165 13.22 1.07 6.05
C ILE A 165 12.54 2.00 5.06
N ARG A 166 13.03 3.23 4.96
CA ARG A 166 12.54 4.19 3.97
C ARG A 166 13.18 3.91 2.61
N MET A 167 12.37 4.00 1.56
CA MET A 167 12.85 4.01 0.18
C MET A 167 12.42 5.32 -0.50
N ILE A 168 13.27 5.83 -1.40
CA ILE A 168 13.03 7.06 -2.13
C ILE A 168 13.31 6.86 -3.62
N ARG A 169 12.41 7.37 -4.46
CA ARG A 169 12.60 7.57 -5.89
C ARG A 169 12.83 9.07 -6.12
N LYS A 170 13.89 9.43 -6.81
CA LYS A 170 14.15 10.82 -7.19
C LYS A 170 13.13 11.29 -8.24
N GLY A 171 12.83 12.58 -8.23
CA GLY A 171 12.08 13.21 -9.31
C GLY A 171 12.86 13.23 -10.62
N ASP A 172 12.14 13.37 -11.70
CA ASP A 172 12.72 13.50 -13.05
C ASP A 172 13.44 14.87 -13.16
N THR A 173 14.59 14.87 -13.82
CA THR A 173 15.41 16.09 -14.06
C THR A 173 14.90 16.89 -15.24
#